data_1521f0aa1cd72bfd60384bbc6bb99aab
#
_entry.id   1521f0aa1cd72bfd60384bbc6bb99aab
#
_cell.length_a   1.000
_cell.length_b   1.000
_cell.length_c   1.000
_cell.angle_alpha   90.00
_cell.angle_beta   90.00
_cell.angle_gamma   90.00
#
_symmetry.space_group_name_H-M   'P 1'
#
loop_
_entity.id
_entity.type
_entity.pdbx_description
1 polymer ?
#
loop_
_entity_poly.entity_id
_entity_poly.type
_entity_poly.pdbx_seq_one_letter_code
_entity_poly.pdbx_strand_id
1 'polypeptide(L)'
;MKMKKILKIQKNKIYFENDDEIIDISPEIKRQFALKAGDDITLKYNEICYEAAFIKGAFLLSLKDRTKKGLKNKLDEKFFNKNAVIKAVDKLERLGY
;
A
#
# COMPACT_ATOMS: atom_id res chain seq x y z
N MET A 1 -7.75 -6.04 17.10
CA MET A 1 -7.06 -5.86 15.80
C MET A 1 -6.90 -7.20 15.11
N LYS A 2 -7.18 -7.25 13.82
CA LYS A 2 -7.07 -8.49 13.06
C LYS A 2 -5.59 -8.81 12.78
N MET A 3 -5.19 -10.05 13.01
CA MET A 3 -3.82 -10.48 12.74
C MET A 3 -3.53 -10.43 11.24
N LYS A 4 -2.37 -9.88 10.88
CA LYS A 4 -1.92 -9.79 9.49
C LYS A 4 -0.66 -10.63 9.31
N LYS A 5 -0.86 -11.91 9.04
CA LYS A 5 0.23 -12.84 8.80
C LYS A 5 0.35 -13.13 7.30
N ILE A 6 1.55 -13.02 6.76
CA ILE A 6 1.79 -13.19 5.33
C ILE A 6 1.72 -14.67 4.97
N LEU A 7 0.80 -15.03 4.07
CA LEU A 7 0.74 -16.37 3.51
C LEU A 7 1.84 -16.57 2.47
N LYS A 8 1.95 -15.62 1.55
CA LYS A 8 2.96 -15.66 0.49
C LYS A 8 3.13 -14.29 -0.12
N ILE A 9 4.26 -14.08 -0.79
CA ILE A 9 4.52 -12.88 -1.59
C ILE A 9 4.81 -13.37 -3.01
N GLN A 10 4.03 -12.90 -3.98
CA GLN A 10 4.16 -13.34 -5.36
C GLN A 10 3.91 -12.16 -6.30
N LYS A 11 4.82 -11.93 -7.24
CA LYS A 11 4.68 -10.85 -8.24
C LYS A 11 4.43 -9.48 -7.60
N ASN A 12 5.18 -9.18 -6.53
CA ASN A 12 5.06 -7.92 -5.79
C ASN A 12 3.69 -7.72 -5.14
N LYS A 13 3.03 -8.81 -4.73
CA LYS A 13 1.78 -8.77 -4.01
C LYS A 13 1.90 -9.58 -2.73
N ILE A 14 1.38 -9.02 -1.63
CA ILE A 14 1.31 -9.73 -0.35
C ILE A 14 -0.07 -10.36 -0.22
N TYR A 15 -0.08 -11.67 0.03
CA TYR A 15 -1.30 -12.43 0.33
C TYR A 15 -1.28 -12.80 1.80
N PHE A 16 -2.43 -12.70 2.47
CA PHE A 16 -2.53 -12.94 3.90
C PHE A 16 -3.25 -14.25 4.21
N GLU A 17 -2.92 -14.86 5.36
CA GLU A 17 -3.66 -16.00 5.89
C GLU A 17 -5.01 -15.50 6.41
N ASN A 18 -6.08 -16.23 6.11
CA ASN A 18 -7.43 -15.95 6.62
C ASN A 18 -7.95 -14.56 6.28
N ASP A 19 -7.51 -13.99 5.16
CA ASP A 19 -7.88 -12.64 4.77
C ASP A 19 -7.84 -12.54 3.24
N ASP A 20 -8.82 -11.86 2.67
CA ASP A 20 -8.90 -11.70 1.23
C ASP A 20 -8.12 -10.47 0.73
N GLU A 21 -7.61 -9.67 1.64
CA GLU A 21 -6.86 -8.48 1.26
C GLU A 21 -5.56 -8.86 0.55
N ILE A 22 -5.28 -8.16 -0.56
CA ILE A 22 -4.02 -8.31 -1.30
C ILE A 22 -3.43 -6.92 -1.38
N ILE A 23 -2.16 -6.78 -0.97
CA ILE A 23 -1.48 -5.49 -1.01
C ILE A 23 -0.44 -5.51 -2.13
N ASP A 24 -0.58 -4.56 -3.08
CA ASP A 24 0.46 -4.32 -4.08
C ASP A 24 1.61 -3.58 -3.42
N ILE A 25 2.81 -4.12 -3.55
CA ILE A 25 4.02 -3.49 -3.01
C ILE A 25 5.06 -3.35 -4.11
N SER A 26 6.01 -2.44 -3.90
CA SER A 26 7.17 -2.33 -4.77
C SER A 26 8.30 -3.19 -4.20
N PRO A 27 9.33 -3.51 -5.02
CA PRO A 27 10.51 -4.20 -4.49
C PRO A 27 11.19 -3.44 -3.35
N GLU A 28 11.13 -2.11 -3.37
CA GLU A 28 11.70 -1.30 -2.30
C GLU A 28 11.02 -1.56 -0.96
N ILE A 29 9.68 -1.67 -0.96
CA ILE A 29 8.94 -1.94 0.26
C ILE A 29 9.30 -3.32 0.80
N LYS A 30 9.40 -4.31 -0.09
CA LYS A 30 9.78 -5.66 0.31
C LYS A 30 11.14 -5.66 1.02
N ARG A 31 12.10 -4.91 0.48
CA ARG A 31 13.43 -4.80 1.09
C ARG A 31 13.42 -3.98 2.37
N GLN A 32 12.70 -2.85 2.36
CA GLN A 32 12.65 -1.94 3.51
C GLN A 32 12.15 -2.63 4.76
N PHE A 33 11.12 -3.45 4.63
CA PHE A 33 10.51 -4.15 5.76
C PHE A 33 10.98 -5.60 5.89
N ALA A 34 11.89 -6.05 5.02
CA ALA A 34 12.40 -7.43 5.01
C ALA A 34 11.27 -8.46 4.99
N LEU A 35 10.27 -8.23 4.15
CA LEU A 35 9.06 -9.05 4.10
C LEU A 35 9.31 -10.42 3.49
N LYS A 36 8.71 -11.44 4.09
CA LYS A 36 8.76 -12.79 3.57
C LYS A 36 7.54 -13.58 4.04
N ALA A 37 7.26 -14.70 3.35
CA ALA A 37 6.16 -15.57 3.72
C ALA A 37 6.31 -16.04 5.17
N GLY A 38 5.20 -16.07 5.89
CA GLY A 38 5.17 -16.46 7.30
C GLY A 38 5.34 -15.33 8.29
N ASP A 39 5.74 -14.14 7.83
CA ASP A 39 5.92 -13.00 8.73
C ASP A 39 4.57 -12.49 9.24
N ASP A 40 4.54 -12.10 10.52
CA ASP A 40 3.41 -11.42 11.13
C ASP A 40 3.70 -9.92 11.08
N ILE A 41 2.96 -9.20 10.25
CA ILE A 41 3.16 -7.76 10.07
C ILE A 41 2.07 -6.92 10.73
N THR A 42 1.34 -7.51 11.69
CA THR A 42 0.22 -6.80 12.33
C THR A 42 0.62 -5.41 12.82
N LEU A 43 1.75 -5.29 13.49
CA LEU A 43 2.21 -4.01 14.04
C LEU A 43 2.71 -3.03 12.98
N LYS A 44 3.08 -3.53 11.81
CA LYS A 44 3.60 -2.71 10.71
C LYS A 44 2.58 -2.55 9.59
N TYR A 45 1.41 -3.14 9.72
CA TYR A 45 0.42 -3.20 8.65
C TYR A 45 0.06 -1.81 8.11
N ASN A 46 -0.27 -0.88 8.99
CA ASN A 46 -0.66 0.47 8.57
C ASN A 46 0.48 1.20 7.86
N GLU A 47 1.70 1.03 8.36
CA GLU A 47 2.88 1.65 7.77
C GLU A 47 3.15 1.09 6.38
N ILE A 48 3.06 -0.23 6.22
CA ILE A 48 3.26 -0.89 4.93
C ILE A 48 2.20 -0.44 3.93
N CYS A 49 0.93 -0.37 4.35
CA CYS A 49 -0.15 0.10 3.49
C CYS A 49 0.07 1.55 3.06
N TYR A 50 0.50 2.41 3.99
CA TYR A 50 0.79 3.80 3.69
C TYR A 50 1.92 3.92 2.66
N GLU A 51 3.03 3.21 2.87
CA GLU A 51 4.17 3.26 1.94
C GLU A 51 3.78 2.72 0.56
N ALA A 52 3.01 1.61 0.53
CA ALA A 52 2.56 1.04 -0.73
C ALA A 52 1.63 1.99 -1.48
N ALA A 53 0.69 2.63 -0.77
CA ALA A 53 -0.22 3.60 -1.38
C ALA A 53 0.54 4.84 -1.86
N PHE A 54 1.52 5.31 -1.10
CA PHE A 54 2.33 6.46 -1.46
C PHE A 54 3.09 6.20 -2.78
N ILE A 55 3.79 5.06 -2.86
CA ILE A 55 4.57 4.72 -4.05
C ILE A 55 3.65 4.52 -5.26
N LYS A 56 2.52 3.84 -5.08
CA LYS A 56 1.55 3.63 -6.16
C LYS A 56 0.97 4.97 -6.64
N GLY A 57 0.64 5.86 -5.68
CA GLY A 57 0.11 7.18 -6.01
C GLY A 57 1.11 8.02 -6.80
N ALA A 58 2.37 8.03 -6.37
CA ALA A 58 3.42 8.75 -7.09
C ALA A 58 3.58 8.19 -8.51
N PHE A 59 3.53 6.87 -8.67
CA PHE A 59 3.58 6.24 -9.97
C PHE A 59 2.42 6.67 -10.86
N LEU A 60 1.20 6.66 -10.33
CA LEU A 60 0.02 7.06 -11.10
C LEU A 60 0.11 8.53 -11.54
N LEU A 61 0.63 9.40 -10.68
CA LEU A 61 0.81 10.80 -11.02
C LEU A 61 1.90 11.00 -12.07
N SER A 62 2.88 10.10 -12.14
CA SER A 62 3.91 10.17 -13.19
C SER A 62 3.35 9.83 -14.56
N LEU A 63 2.22 9.11 -14.63
CA LEU A 63 1.62 8.73 -15.90
C LEU A 63 0.74 9.83 -16.48
N LYS A 64 0.02 10.56 -15.62
CA LYS A 64 -0.77 11.72 -16.01
C LYS A 64 -1.21 12.49 -14.78
N ASP A 65 -1.53 13.77 -14.98
CA ASP A 65 -2.06 14.60 -13.92
C ASP A 65 -3.43 14.10 -13.46
N ARG A 66 -3.67 14.17 -12.16
CA ARG A 66 -4.93 13.75 -11.56
C ARG A 66 -5.30 14.72 -10.45
N THR A 67 -6.62 14.90 -10.23
CA THR A 67 -7.08 15.63 -9.06
C THR A 67 -6.83 14.78 -7.82
N LYS A 68 -6.83 15.43 -6.64
CA LYS A 68 -6.71 14.72 -5.37
C LYS A 68 -7.79 13.66 -5.24
N LYS A 69 -9.03 14.00 -5.57
CA LYS A 69 -10.16 13.06 -5.51
C LYS A 69 -9.98 11.91 -6.48
N GLY A 70 -9.56 12.19 -7.71
CA GLY A 70 -9.32 11.15 -8.71
C GLY A 70 -8.24 10.19 -8.29
N LEU A 71 -7.14 10.70 -7.73
CA LEU A 71 -6.06 9.88 -7.22
C LEU A 71 -6.54 9.00 -6.07
N LYS A 72 -7.27 9.59 -5.10
CA LYS A 72 -7.82 8.86 -3.97
C LYS A 72 -8.72 7.71 -4.45
N ASN A 73 -9.59 7.99 -5.43
CA ASN A 73 -10.49 6.95 -5.95
C ASN A 73 -9.72 5.80 -6.59
N LYS A 74 -8.66 6.10 -7.32
CA LYS A 74 -7.83 5.07 -7.93
C LYS A 74 -7.14 4.20 -6.88
N LEU A 75 -6.62 4.82 -5.83
CA LEU A 75 -5.96 4.09 -4.75
C LEU A 75 -6.96 3.29 -3.93
N ASP A 76 -8.17 3.82 -3.72
CA ASP A 76 -9.24 3.10 -3.01
C ASP A 76 -9.63 1.80 -3.73
N GLU A 77 -9.49 1.74 -5.05
CA GLU A 77 -9.73 0.52 -5.81
C GLU A 77 -8.69 -0.56 -5.52
N LYS A 78 -7.49 -0.15 -5.11
CA LYS A 78 -6.35 -1.05 -4.92
C LYS A 78 -6.11 -1.43 -3.47
N PHE A 79 -6.47 -0.57 -2.53
CA PHE A 79 -6.12 -0.75 -1.12
C PHE A 79 -7.37 -0.79 -0.24
N PHE A 80 -7.42 -1.79 0.63
CA PHE A 80 -8.52 -1.93 1.60
C PHE A 80 -8.39 -0.90 2.72
N ASN A 81 -7.17 -0.52 3.07
CA ASN A 81 -6.90 0.40 4.18
C ASN A 81 -7.10 1.84 3.74
N LYS A 82 -8.32 2.35 3.91
CA LYS A 82 -8.69 3.69 3.46
C LYS A 82 -7.93 4.79 4.20
N ASN A 83 -7.62 4.58 5.48
CA ASN A 83 -6.85 5.56 6.25
C ASN A 83 -5.43 5.72 5.69
N ALA A 84 -4.82 4.62 5.29
CA ALA A 84 -3.49 4.66 4.66
C ALA A 84 -3.55 5.43 3.33
N VAL A 85 -4.60 5.21 2.54
CA VAL A 85 -4.80 5.93 1.27
C VAL A 85 -4.92 7.43 1.52
N ILE A 86 -5.73 7.83 2.49
CA ILE A 86 -5.93 9.27 2.81
C ILE A 86 -4.58 9.90 3.20
N LYS A 87 -3.82 9.25 4.06
CA LYS A 87 -2.51 9.76 4.49
C LYS A 87 -1.53 9.87 3.32
N ALA A 88 -1.52 8.88 2.44
CA ALA A 88 -0.63 8.87 1.28
C ALA A 88 -0.98 10.00 0.32
N VAL A 89 -2.25 10.20 0.03
CA VAL A 89 -2.71 11.26 -0.87
C VAL A 89 -2.38 12.63 -0.28
N ASP A 90 -2.62 12.82 1.02
CA ASP A 90 -2.28 14.09 1.68
C ASP A 90 -0.78 14.37 1.62
N LYS A 91 0.04 13.36 1.80
CA LYS A 91 1.50 13.52 1.71
C LYS A 91 1.93 13.90 0.30
N LEU A 92 1.37 13.23 -0.72
CA LEU A 92 1.67 13.56 -2.11
C LEU A 92 1.30 14.99 -2.45
N GLU A 93 0.13 15.45 -1.97
CA GLU A 93 -0.29 16.83 -2.18
C GLU A 93 0.68 17.81 -1.54
N ARG A 94 1.12 17.54 -0.31
CA ARG A 94 2.07 18.42 0.39
C ARG A 94 3.43 18.46 -0.30
N LEU A 95 3.82 17.38 -0.97
CA LEU A 95 5.09 17.32 -1.70
C LEU A 95 5.00 17.97 -3.08
N GLY A 96 3.82 18.41 -3.51
CA GLY A 96 3.66 19.11 -4.78
C GLY A 96 3.44 18.20 -5.99
N TYR A 97 3.10 16.97 -5.75
CA TYR A 97 2.76 16.07 -6.84
C TYR A 97 1.42 16.39 -7.46
#